data_9d02c5015c669eede201275c2da9b84b
#
_entry.id   9d02c5015c669eede201275c2da9b84b
#
_cell.length_a   1.000
_cell.length_b   1.000
_cell.length_c   1.000
_cell.angle_alpha   90.00
_cell.angle_beta   90.00
_cell.angle_gamma   90.00
#
_symmetry.space_group_name_H-M   'P 1'
#
loop_
_entity.id
_entity.type
_entity.pdbx_description
1 polymer ?
#
loop_
_entity_poly.entity_id
_entity_poly.type
_entity_poly.pdbx_seq_one_letter_code
_entity_poly.pdbx_strand_id
1 'polypeptide(L)'
;MLGSAPKAVRSSRYGAAPVLLPRAALLSLPASLAIAACGSGTEPPPRPRGTPFWSDGKHLRDAEGRVVILRGVNARVQGVFDVTFDDRPGDTRAPLEDIPALTDGDCKRMRALGFDLLRLPINWSGIEPEKDQIDEAYLANVDAAIACAASAGVSVIVDFHQDAYSKEIGEDGAPLWAIQPPPTMLLGGPLEDLGARRLSRQVRDAFETFFTVGDPSGMQKEMIDVIGLVAARYADNPAVVGIELYNEPDTGQRELNGFHPPAAAAVRDNAPDKLVFFEPPVIRNLFDYVAPSSKPFPVEGAVYSPHIYTCVFQLDRTCFDTLTAETLEPSVKAARREAEAWEAPLFIGEFGVGPYPGQEQVWMSAEAELHDRYLASNAYWVWKEQSQANWGLFDWDGEVWTERPLVVRWLSRVHPSRIGGEPVRVDYDWDADRLVIEIARGTATAAPTVVYVPERLKADGAYAVTCDGAAVVAPRDEATGLIEVACGGVLEVGPT
;
A
#
# COMPACT_ATOMS: atom_id res chain seq x y z
N MET A 1 41.48 43.39 26.09
CA MET A 1 41.25 44.84 26.16
C MET A 1 39.88 45.10 25.55
N LEU A 2 38.97 45.60 26.39
CA LEU A 2 37.82 46.45 26.11
C LEU A 2 36.92 46.08 24.93
N GLY A 3 35.67 45.65 25.01
CA GLY A 3 34.63 46.16 25.93
C GLY A 3 33.66 47.11 25.21
N SER A 4 32.46 46.63 24.88
CA SER A 4 31.30 47.54 24.81
C SER A 4 29.98 46.72 24.79
N ALA A 5 29.12 47.10 25.74
CA ALA A 5 27.80 46.51 26.01
C ALA A 5 26.69 47.15 25.10
N PRO A 6 25.52 46.54 24.99
CA PRO A 6 24.44 47.00 24.12
C PRO A 6 23.52 48.03 24.75
N LYS A 7 22.99 48.93 23.91
CA LYS A 7 22.03 49.98 24.29
C LYS A 7 20.62 49.44 24.40
N ALA A 8 19.94 49.82 25.48
CA ALA A 8 18.52 49.60 25.72
C ALA A 8 17.63 50.47 24.82
N VAL A 9 16.53 49.93 24.32
CA VAL A 9 15.45 50.66 23.63
C VAL A 9 14.22 50.72 24.56
N ARG A 10 13.71 51.89 24.71
CA ARG A 10 12.58 52.31 25.58
C ARG A 10 11.24 51.78 25.06
N SER A 11 10.40 51.28 25.99
CA SER A 11 8.98 51.01 25.79
C SER A 11 8.17 52.33 25.84
N SER A 12 7.29 52.54 24.86
CA SER A 12 6.23 53.55 24.94
C SER A 12 4.89 52.89 25.25
N ARG A 13 4.28 53.32 26.35
CA ARG A 13 2.92 52.92 26.74
C ARG A 13 1.93 53.81 26.01
N TYR A 14 0.89 53.23 25.40
CA TYR A 14 -0.34 53.94 25.05
C TYR A 14 -1.50 53.39 25.88
N GLY A 15 -2.20 54.31 26.54
CA GLY A 15 -3.32 54.05 27.40
C GLY A 15 -4.61 53.81 26.61
N ALA A 16 -5.43 52.91 27.11
CA ALA A 16 -6.78 52.65 26.61
C ALA A 16 -7.82 53.43 27.48
N ALA A 17 -8.70 54.13 26.80
CA ALA A 17 -9.88 54.77 27.42
C ALA A 17 -11.06 53.78 27.42
N PRO A 18 -11.96 53.82 28.41
CA PRO A 18 -13.10 52.91 28.51
C PRO A 18 -14.31 53.41 27.69
N VAL A 19 -14.89 52.47 26.92
CA VAL A 19 -16.17 52.71 26.21
C VAL A 19 -17.31 52.18 27.07
N LEU A 20 -18.25 53.04 27.41
CA LEU A 20 -19.50 52.72 28.09
C LEU A 20 -20.53 52.13 27.10
N LEU A 21 -21.08 50.95 27.40
CA LEU A 21 -22.23 50.37 26.72
C LEU A 21 -23.51 50.56 27.55
N PRO A 22 -24.70 50.80 26.93
CA PRO A 22 -25.95 51.00 27.63
C PRO A 22 -26.60 49.67 28.05
N ARG A 23 -27.25 49.69 29.21
CA ARG A 23 -28.07 48.61 29.78
C ARG A 23 -29.34 48.42 28.96
N ALA A 24 -29.58 47.19 28.47
CA ALA A 24 -30.88 46.73 27.97
C ALA A 24 -31.52 45.78 28.98
N ALA A 25 -32.85 45.92 29.14
CA ALA A 25 -33.64 45.29 30.15
C ALA A 25 -33.85 43.77 29.94
N LEU A 26 -33.78 42.99 31.02
CA LEU A 26 -34.16 41.60 31.08
C LEU A 26 -35.69 41.44 31.06
N LEU A 27 -36.20 40.72 30.06
CA LEU A 27 -37.50 40.08 30.08
C LEU A 27 -37.29 38.57 30.31
N SER A 28 -37.77 38.08 31.45
CA SER A 28 -37.72 36.67 31.84
C SER A 28 -38.86 35.90 31.18
N LEU A 29 -38.53 34.86 30.39
CA LEU A 29 -39.44 33.80 29.96
C LEU A 29 -38.95 32.49 30.55
N PRO A 30 -39.84 31.57 31.01
CA PRO A 30 -39.46 30.32 31.58
C PRO A 30 -39.02 29.32 30.45
N ALA A 31 -37.78 28.88 30.49
CA ALA A 31 -37.27 27.83 29.63
C ALA A 31 -37.62 26.47 30.22
N SER A 32 -38.53 25.75 29.57
CA SER A 32 -38.72 24.28 29.79
C SER A 32 -37.49 23.57 29.26
N LEU A 33 -36.71 22.95 30.16
CA LEU A 33 -35.58 22.09 29.80
C LEU A 33 -36.15 20.79 29.22
N ALA A 34 -36.17 20.69 27.89
CA ALA A 34 -36.20 19.40 27.20
C ALA A 34 -34.76 18.89 27.11
N ILE A 35 -34.43 17.88 27.90
CA ILE A 35 -33.18 17.14 27.75
C ILE A 35 -33.32 16.33 26.46
N ALA A 36 -32.84 16.88 25.35
CA ALA A 36 -32.57 16.12 24.16
C ALA A 36 -31.28 15.31 24.40
N ALA A 37 -31.42 13.99 24.53
CA ALA A 37 -30.31 13.06 24.48
C ALA A 37 -29.70 13.17 23.07
N CYS A 38 -28.59 13.92 22.93
CA CYS A 38 -27.75 13.88 21.74
C CYS A 38 -27.04 12.53 21.70
N GLY A 39 -27.67 11.55 21.10
CA GLY A 39 -26.95 10.43 20.50
C GLY A 39 -26.27 10.98 19.26
N SER A 40 -24.97 11.23 19.32
CA SER A 40 -24.14 11.50 18.16
C SER A 40 -23.91 10.18 17.39
N GLY A 41 -24.94 9.68 16.77
CA GLY A 41 -24.79 8.75 15.66
C GLY A 41 -24.36 9.58 14.46
N THR A 42 -23.05 9.67 14.23
CA THR A 42 -22.55 10.08 12.93
C THR A 42 -23.04 9.04 11.93
N GLU A 43 -23.95 9.43 11.04
CA GLU A 43 -24.26 8.59 9.88
C GLU A 43 -22.93 8.24 9.20
N PRO A 44 -22.72 6.95 8.86
CA PRO A 44 -21.55 6.58 8.10
C PRO A 44 -21.53 7.40 6.81
N PRO A 45 -20.33 7.82 6.33
CA PRO A 45 -20.23 8.59 5.09
C PRO A 45 -20.94 7.85 3.94
N PRO A 46 -21.52 8.57 2.97
CA PRO A 46 -22.22 7.97 1.84
C PRO A 46 -21.27 7.04 1.09
N ARG A 47 -21.75 5.83 0.81
CA ARG A 47 -20.97 4.77 0.15
C ARG A 47 -20.59 5.17 -1.26
N PRO A 48 -19.29 5.05 -1.65
CA PRO A 48 -18.87 5.15 -3.04
C PRO A 48 -19.58 4.11 -3.91
N ARG A 49 -19.97 4.47 -5.14
CA ARG A 49 -20.76 3.57 -6.01
C ARG A 49 -19.92 2.70 -6.96
N GLY A 50 -18.63 3.03 -7.13
CA GLY A 50 -17.75 2.45 -8.16
C GLY A 50 -16.65 1.53 -7.64
N THR A 51 -16.55 1.29 -6.32
CA THR A 51 -15.51 0.43 -5.72
C THR A 51 -16.11 -0.53 -4.70
N PRO A 52 -15.58 -1.76 -4.56
CA PRO A 52 -16.01 -2.69 -3.53
C PRO A 52 -15.59 -2.28 -2.11
N PHE A 53 -14.66 -1.31 -1.97
CA PHE A 53 -14.11 -0.89 -0.68
C PHE A 53 -14.08 0.64 -0.56
N TRP A 54 -14.17 1.11 0.69
CA TRP A 54 -14.01 2.51 1.06
C TRP A 54 -13.25 2.65 2.38
N SER A 55 -12.67 3.82 2.64
CA SER A 55 -11.92 4.11 3.87
C SER A 55 -12.83 4.84 4.88
N ASP A 56 -12.83 4.38 6.13
CA ASP A 56 -13.44 5.12 7.24
C ASP A 56 -12.43 5.99 8.03
N GLY A 57 -11.22 6.14 7.48
CA GLY A 57 -10.09 6.84 8.10
C GLY A 57 -9.23 5.95 9.00
N LYS A 58 -9.67 4.74 9.32
CA LYS A 58 -8.94 3.77 10.14
C LYS A 58 -8.82 2.41 9.46
N HIS A 59 -9.89 1.96 8.84
CA HIS A 59 -10.01 0.67 8.18
C HIS A 59 -10.56 0.83 6.77
N LEU A 60 -10.24 -0.13 5.92
CA LEU A 60 -11.02 -0.38 4.71
C LEU A 60 -12.31 -1.09 5.11
N ARG A 61 -13.41 -0.73 4.45
CA ARG A 61 -14.72 -1.37 4.65
C ARG A 61 -15.35 -1.75 3.32
N ASP A 62 -16.17 -2.79 3.36
CA ASP A 62 -16.99 -3.18 2.22
C ASP A 62 -18.43 -2.64 2.33
N ALA A 63 -19.26 -3.00 1.34
CA ALA A 63 -20.65 -2.54 1.27
C ALA A 63 -21.51 -2.98 2.47
N GLU A 64 -21.15 -4.06 3.14
CA GLU A 64 -21.81 -4.60 4.34
C GLU A 64 -21.28 -3.98 5.63
N GLY A 65 -20.29 -3.07 5.54
CA GLY A 65 -19.65 -2.40 6.68
C GLY A 65 -18.63 -3.26 7.42
N ARG A 66 -18.25 -4.42 6.87
CA ARG A 66 -17.21 -5.27 7.44
C ARG A 66 -15.85 -4.63 7.28
N VAL A 67 -14.95 -4.84 8.24
CA VAL A 67 -13.55 -4.47 8.09
C VAL A 67 -12.87 -5.39 7.07
N VAL A 68 -12.23 -4.79 6.07
CA VAL A 68 -11.53 -5.48 4.98
C VAL A 68 -10.06 -5.59 5.29
N ILE A 69 -9.50 -6.79 5.21
CA ILE A 69 -8.06 -7.06 5.31
C ILE A 69 -7.62 -7.71 4.00
N LEU A 70 -6.96 -6.93 3.15
CA LEU A 70 -6.49 -7.43 1.86
C LEU A 70 -5.16 -8.19 2.03
N ARG A 71 -5.06 -9.33 1.35
CA ARG A 71 -3.82 -10.09 1.22
C ARG A 71 -3.46 -10.14 -0.25
N GLY A 72 -2.37 -9.49 -0.60
CA GLY A 72 -1.98 -9.28 -1.98
C GLY A 72 -0.61 -9.80 -2.33
N VAL A 73 -0.32 -9.67 -3.60
CA VAL A 73 1.00 -9.91 -4.18
C VAL A 73 1.29 -8.83 -5.21
N ASN A 74 2.54 -8.41 -5.31
CA ASN A 74 3.04 -7.60 -6.42
C ASN A 74 3.32 -8.52 -7.61
N ALA A 75 3.08 -8.07 -8.83
CA ALA A 75 3.52 -8.78 -10.02
C ALA A 75 4.07 -7.84 -11.07
N ARG A 76 5.34 -7.99 -11.39
CA ARG A 76 5.95 -7.40 -12.58
C ARG A 76 5.47 -8.20 -13.78
N VAL A 77 4.88 -7.54 -14.78
CA VAL A 77 4.19 -8.20 -15.90
C VAL A 77 4.82 -7.80 -17.22
N GLN A 78 5.18 -8.78 -18.05
CA GLN A 78 5.75 -8.57 -19.38
C GLN A 78 4.85 -7.63 -20.21
N GLY A 79 5.47 -6.60 -20.79
CA GLY A 79 4.78 -5.57 -21.58
C GLY A 79 4.04 -4.52 -20.74
N VAL A 80 4.12 -4.61 -19.38
CA VAL A 80 3.59 -3.63 -18.44
C VAL A 80 4.71 -3.04 -17.59
N PHE A 81 5.61 -3.87 -17.04
CA PHE A 81 6.81 -3.40 -16.36
C PHE A 81 7.86 -3.06 -17.42
N ASP A 82 8.09 -1.75 -17.62
CA ASP A 82 8.84 -1.23 -18.77
C ASP A 82 10.33 -1.10 -18.47
N VAL A 83 11.08 -2.14 -18.79
CA VAL A 83 12.54 -2.27 -18.63
C VAL A 83 13.26 -2.57 -19.95
N THR A 84 12.59 -2.35 -21.07
CA THR A 84 13.12 -2.53 -22.43
C THR A 84 13.35 -1.19 -23.13
N PHE A 85 14.01 -1.19 -24.29
CA PHE A 85 14.30 0.01 -25.07
C PHE A 85 13.74 -0.08 -26.51
N ASP A 86 12.82 -1.01 -26.74
CA ASP A 86 12.22 -1.28 -28.06
C ASP A 86 11.29 -0.16 -28.55
N ASP A 87 10.86 0.72 -27.63
CA ASP A 87 10.06 1.91 -27.87
C ASP A 87 10.79 2.97 -28.74
N ARG A 88 12.12 2.83 -28.92
CA ARG A 88 12.92 3.79 -29.71
C ARG A 88 13.63 3.15 -30.91
N PRO A 89 13.25 3.55 -32.13
CA PRO A 89 13.90 3.06 -33.34
C PRO A 89 15.42 3.31 -33.33
N GLY A 90 16.19 2.22 -33.45
CA GLY A 90 17.66 2.28 -33.49
C GLY A 90 18.34 2.23 -32.13
N ASP A 91 17.62 2.13 -31.03
CA ASP A 91 18.20 1.78 -29.75
C ASP A 91 18.63 0.30 -29.76
N THR A 92 19.84 0.02 -29.32
CA THR A 92 20.43 -1.33 -29.33
C THR A 92 20.85 -1.79 -27.94
N ARG A 93 20.42 -1.08 -26.91
CA ARG A 93 20.69 -1.47 -25.52
C ARG A 93 19.95 -2.77 -25.20
N ALA A 94 20.61 -3.65 -24.46
CA ALA A 94 19.96 -4.85 -23.97
C ALA A 94 18.88 -4.48 -22.93
N PRO A 95 17.76 -5.21 -22.87
CA PRO A 95 16.80 -5.09 -21.78
C PRO A 95 17.47 -5.17 -20.42
N LEU A 96 16.92 -4.47 -19.43
CA LEU A 96 17.47 -4.52 -18.06
C LEU A 96 17.24 -5.89 -17.43
N GLU A 97 16.08 -6.45 -17.66
CA GLU A 97 15.64 -7.73 -17.10
C GLU A 97 14.65 -8.44 -18.03
N ASP A 98 14.51 -9.74 -17.83
CA ASP A 98 13.43 -10.53 -18.42
C ASP A 98 12.22 -10.54 -17.48
N ILE A 99 11.13 -9.97 -17.91
CA ILE A 99 9.90 -9.86 -17.11
C ILE A 99 8.96 -11.01 -17.44
N PRO A 100 8.45 -11.75 -16.41
CA PRO A 100 7.54 -12.87 -16.61
C PRO A 100 6.19 -12.45 -17.20
N ALA A 101 5.62 -13.30 -18.07
CA ALA A 101 4.24 -13.13 -18.48
C ALA A 101 3.28 -13.46 -17.33
N LEU A 102 2.18 -12.72 -17.23
CA LEU A 102 1.05 -13.03 -16.36
C LEU A 102 0.01 -13.83 -17.14
N THR A 103 -0.29 -15.05 -16.67
CA THR A 103 -1.24 -15.94 -17.34
C THR A 103 -2.54 -16.11 -16.56
N ASP A 104 -3.60 -16.56 -17.20
CA ASP A 104 -4.86 -16.94 -16.52
C ASP A 104 -4.63 -17.97 -15.40
N GLY A 105 -3.62 -18.85 -15.58
CA GLY A 105 -3.19 -19.81 -14.57
C GLY A 105 -2.64 -19.12 -13.32
N ASP A 106 -1.84 -18.06 -13.52
CA ASP A 106 -1.28 -17.27 -12.43
C ASP A 106 -2.38 -16.57 -11.63
N CYS A 107 -3.31 -15.90 -12.30
CA CYS A 107 -4.42 -15.18 -11.64
C CYS A 107 -5.31 -16.13 -10.83
N LYS A 108 -5.64 -17.31 -11.38
CA LYS A 108 -6.38 -18.35 -10.66
C LYS A 108 -5.59 -18.89 -9.47
N ARG A 109 -4.26 -19.06 -9.64
CA ARG A 109 -3.40 -19.55 -8.57
C ARG A 109 -3.23 -18.55 -7.45
N MET A 110 -3.12 -17.25 -7.75
CA MET A 110 -3.16 -16.17 -6.75
C MET A 110 -4.42 -16.32 -5.88
N ARG A 111 -5.59 -16.46 -6.50
CA ARG A 111 -6.83 -16.63 -5.76
C ARG A 111 -6.85 -17.89 -4.91
N ALA A 112 -6.40 -19.01 -5.45
CA ALA A 112 -6.34 -20.30 -4.73
C ALA A 112 -5.38 -20.26 -3.53
N LEU A 113 -4.34 -19.46 -3.58
CA LEU A 113 -3.41 -19.23 -2.46
C LEU A 113 -3.93 -18.23 -1.41
N GLY A 114 -5.12 -17.65 -1.63
CA GLY A 114 -5.75 -16.71 -0.69
C GLY A 114 -5.46 -15.24 -0.97
N PHE A 115 -4.78 -14.92 -2.07
CA PHE A 115 -4.62 -13.52 -2.46
C PHE A 115 -5.92 -12.99 -3.06
N ASP A 116 -6.37 -11.85 -2.57
CA ASP A 116 -7.53 -11.13 -3.07
C ASP A 116 -7.18 -9.76 -3.66
N LEU A 117 -5.86 -9.48 -3.75
CA LEU A 117 -5.31 -8.24 -4.28
C LEU A 117 -4.07 -8.49 -5.13
N LEU A 118 -3.99 -7.81 -6.26
CA LEU A 118 -2.79 -7.62 -7.08
C LEU A 118 -2.37 -6.13 -7.00
N ARG A 119 -1.18 -5.84 -6.49
CA ARG A 119 -0.54 -4.54 -6.72
C ARG A 119 0.22 -4.65 -8.04
N LEU A 120 -0.23 -3.88 -9.04
CA LEU A 120 0.25 -3.93 -10.41
C LEU A 120 1.15 -2.73 -10.71
N PRO A 121 2.47 -2.89 -10.69
CA PRO A 121 3.41 -1.87 -11.13
C PRO A 121 3.22 -1.51 -12.59
N ILE A 122 3.02 -0.21 -12.89
CA ILE A 122 3.01 0.37 -14.22
C ILE A 122 4.00 1.53 -14.30
N ASN A 123 4.52 1.83 -15.47
CA ASN A 123 5.57 2.83 -15.61
C ASN A 123 5.13 4.02 -16.46
N TRP A 124 5.51 5.23 -16.04
CA TRP A 124 5.27 6.45 -16.82
C TRP A 124 5.91 6.35 -18.20
N SER A 125 7.14 5.78 -18.29
CA SER A 125 7.81 5.57 -19.58
C SER A 125 7.04 4.69 -20.56
N GLY A 126 6.30 3.70 -20.06
CA GLY A 126 5.45 2.86 -20.90
C GLY A 126 4.17 3.57 -21.33
N ILE A 127 3.59 4.41 -20.46
CA ILE A 127 2.35 5.15 -20.77
C ILE A 127 2.62 6.29 -21.76
N GLU A 128 3.70 7.04 -21.57
CA GLU A 128 4.03 8.26 -22.33
C GLU A 128 5.51 8.24 -22.73
N PRO A 129 5.93 7.33 -23.63
CA PRO A 129 7.33 7.20 -24.04
C PRO A 129 7.88 8.45 -24.70
N GLU A 130 7.06 9.18 -25.43
CA GLU A 130 7.33 10.49 -26.02
C GLU A 130 6.37 11.51 -25.43
N LYS A 131 6.84 12.72 -25.17
CA LYS A 131 6.04 13.78 -24.55
C LYS A 131 4.72 14.04 -25.31
N ASP A 132 3.63 14.10 -24.57
CA ASP A 132 2.25 14.31 -25.08
C ASP A 132 1.77 13.18 -26.03
N GLN A 133 2.40 11.99 -26.00
CA GLN A 133 2.02 10.84 -26.81
C GLN A 133 1.75 9.62 -25.94
N ILE A 134 0.48 9.33 -25.73
CA ILE A 134 0.04 8.16 -24.95
C ILE A 134 0.14 6.89 -25.79
N ASP A 135 0.80 5.87 -25.25
CA ASP A 135 0.88 4.54 -25.86
C ASP A 135 -0.34 3.69 -25.47
N GLU A 136 -1.34 3.64 -26.36
CA GLU A 136 -2.52 2.81 -26.17
C GLU A 136 -2.24 1.31 -26.26
N ALA A 137 -1.13 0.88 -26.87
CA ALA A 137 -0.75 -0.53 -26.90
C ALA A 137 -0.20 -0.96 -25.52
N TYR A 138 0.58 -0.10 -24.88
CA TYR A 138 1.00 -0.31 -23.50
C TYR A 138 -0.21 -0.37 -22.54
N LEU A 139 -1.13 0.58 -22.63
CA LEU A 139 -2.34 0.60 -21.82
C LEU A 139 -3.24 -0.63 -22.07
N ALA A 140 -3.27 -1.18 -23.28
CA ALA A 140 -3.99 -2.41 -23.58
C ALA A 140 -3.35 -3.64 -22.86
N ASN A 141 -2.03 -3.66 -22.64
CA ASN A 141 -1.37 -4.69 -21.83
C ASN A 141 -1.74 -4.54 -20.34
N VAL A 142 -1.82 -3.31 -19.84
CA VAL A 142 -2.31 -3.03 -18.48
C VAL A 142 -3.76 -3.52 -18.32
N ASP A 143 -4.64 -3.21 -19.29
CA ASP A 143 -6.04 -3.67 -19.32
C ASP A 143 -6.12 -5.21 -19.28
N ALA A 144 -5.26 -5.91 -20.02
CA ALA A 144 -5.21 -7.37 -20.03
C ALA A 144 -4.79 -7.96 -18.69
N ALA A 145 -3.80 -7.37 -18.03
CA ALA A 145 -3.37 -7.80 -16.70
C ALA A 145 -4.48 -7.59 -15.64
N ILE A 146 -5.17 -6.45 -15.69
CA ILE A 146 -6.33 -6.17 -14.83
C ILE A 146 -7.47 -7.16 -15.10
N ALA A 147 -7.77 -7.46 -16.36
CA ALA A 147 -8.82 -8.41 -16.75
C ALA A 147 -8.49 -9.83 -16.27
N CYS A 148 -7.23 -10.26 -16.33
CA CYS A 148 -6.76 -11.53 -15.77
C CYS A 148 -7.08 -11.61 -14.27
N ALA A 149 -6.64 -10.64 -13.47
CA ALA A 149 -6.91 -10.59 -12.04
C ALA A 149 -8.41 -10.57 -11.73
N ALA A 150 -9.17 -9.72 -12.43
CA ALA A 150 -10.63 -9.60 -12.29
C ALA A 150 -11.35 -10.94 -12.56
N SER A 151 -10.92 -11.69 -13.59
CA SER A 151 -11.50 -13.00 -13.94
C SER A 151 -11.38 -14.03 -12.83
N ALA A 152 -10.36 -13.89 -11.98
CA ALA A 152 -10.13 -14.74 -10.81
C ALA A 152 -10.74 -14.17 -9.50
N GLY A 153 -11.41 -13.02 -9.55
CA GLY A 153 -11.94 -12.34 -8.37
C GLY A 153 -10.85 -11.70 -7.50
N VAL A 154 -9.74 -11.31 -8.11
CA VAL A 154 -8.63 -10.58 -7.48
C VAL A 154 -8.77 -9.10 -7.83
N SER A 155 -8.80 -8.24 -6.82
CA SER A 155 -8.82 -6.79 -6.97
C SER A 155 -7.44 -6.26 -7.39
N VAL A 156 -7.38 -5.06 -7.97
CA VAL A 156 -6.12 -4.48 -8.45
C VAL A 156 -5.91 -3.08 -7.86
N ILE A 157 -4.71 -2.82 -7.37
CA ILE A 157 -4.16 -1.47 -7.18
C ILE A 157 -3.24 -1.22 -8.38
N VAL A 158 -3.44 -0.12 -9.08
CA VAL A 158 -2.53 0.34 -10.14
C VAL A 158 -1.50 1.24 -9.50
N ASP A 159 -0.25 0.82 -9.54
CA ASP A 159 0.88 1.49 -8.88
C ASP A 159 1.78 2.18 -9.91
N PHE A 160 1.93 3.50 -9.78
CA PHE A 160 2.93 4.26 -10.55
C PHE A 160 4.33 3.95 -10.04
N HIS A 161 4.90 2.90 -10.61
CA HIS A 161 6.17 2.33 -10.17
C HIS A 161 7.37 3.01 -10.78
N GLN A 162 8.42 3.09 -9.97
CA GLN A 162 9.76 3.47 -10.37
C GLN A 162 10.81 2.86 -9.43
N ASP A 163 11.95 2.48 -9.98
CA ASP A 163 13.16 2.23 -9.23
C ASP A 163 14.34 2.95 -9.87
N ALA A 164 15.01 3.79 -9.04
CA ALA A 164 16.06 4.68 -9.48
C ALA A 164 15.64 5.62 -10.63
N TYR A 165 14.39 6.12 -10.56
CA TYR A 165 13.78 7.16 -11.37
C TYR A 165 13.37 6.75 -12.79
N SER A 166 14.17 5.98 -13.53
CA SER A 166 13.96 5.70 -14.95
C SER A 166 14.80 4.53 -15.44
N LYS A 167 14.28 3.71 -16.38
CA LYS A 167 15.02 2.66 -17.07
C LYS A 167 16.30 3.17 -17.75
N GLU A 168 16.33 4.44 -18.09
CA GLU A 168 17.45 5.08 -18.79
C GLU A 168 18.71 5.25 -17.94
N ILE A 169 18.53 5.38 -16.63
CA ILE A 169 19.58 5.69 -15.66
C ILE A 169 19.52 4.83 -14.40
N GLY A 170 18.46 4.04 -14.25
CA GLY A 170 18.15 3.19 -13.12
C GLY A 170 17.58 1.84 -13.52
N GLU A 171 16.34 1.56 -13.14
CA GLU A 171 15.63 0.32 -13.46
C GLU A 171 14.36 0.57 -14.25
N ASP A 172 13.43 1.41 -13.75
CA ASP A 172 12.15 1.69 -14.38
C ASP A 172 11.60 3.06 -13.94
N GLY A 173 10.47 3.51 -14.50
CA GLY A 173 9.79 4.72 -14.04
C GLY A 173 9.56 5.76 -15.11
N ALA A 174 10.24 6.92 -15.03
CA ALA A 174 10.02 8.05 -15.90
C ALA A 174 10.59 7.84 -17.32
N PRO A 175 9.97 8.42 -18.37
CA PRO A 175 10.51 8.42 -19.73
C PRO A 175 11.76 9.31 -19.84
N LEU A 176 12.58 9.07 -20.88
CA LEU A 176 13.84 9.81 -21.09
C LEU A 176 13.65 11.33 -21.09
N TRP A 177 12.60 11.82 -21.75
CA TRP A 177 12.34 13.27 -21.86
C TRP A 177 12.01 13.93 -20.49
N ALA A 178 11.56 13.14 -19.51
CA ALA A 178 11.22 13.61 -18.16
C ALA A 178 12.42 13.60 -17.19
N ILE A 179 13.59 13.11 -17.62
CA ILE A 179 14.81 13.14 -16.79
C ILE A 179 15.41 14.54 -16.84
N GLN A 180 15.38 15.26 -15.72
CA GLN A 180 15.93 16.60 -15.58
C GLN A 180 16.87 16.70 -14.38
N PRO A 181 18.13 17.22 -14.57
CA PRO A 181 18.73 17.61 -15.85
C PRO A 181 18.92 16.41 -16.79
N PRO A 182 19.06 16.64 -18.11
CA PRO A 182 19.29 15.56 -19.06
C PRO A 182 20.43 14.64 -18.62
N PRO A 183 20.27 13.31 -18.73
CA PRO A 183 21.26 12.36 -18.23
C PRO A 183 22.61 12.50 -18.97
N THR A 184 23.68 12.31 -18.24
CA THR A 184 25.04 12.35 -18.80
C THR A 184 25.43 11.02 -19.46
N MET A 185 24.78 9.93 -19.07
CA MET A 185 25.02 8.59 -19.60
C MET A 185 23.73 7.78 -19.54
N LEU A 186 23.36 7.17 -20.67
CA LEU A 186 22.27 6.20 -20.75
C LEU A 186 22.82 4.80 -20.45
N LEU A 187 22.07 4.06 -19.66
CA LEU A 187 22.43 2.72 -19.22
C LEU A 187 21.55 1.68 -19.94
N GLY A 188 22.04 0.46 -20.04
CA GLY A 188 21.31 -0.71 -20.54
C GLY A 188 21.53 -1.89 -19.62
N GLY A 189 20.95 -3.05 -19.98
CA GLY A 189 21.06 -4.29 -19.22
C GLY A 189 22.26 -5.16 -19.60
N PRO A 190 22.40 -6.32 -18.94
CA PRO A 190 21.54 -6.72 -17.82
C PRO A 190 21.75 -5.87 -16.56
N LEU A 191 20.72 -5.75 -15.72
CA LEU A 191 20.78 -4.99 -14.48
C LEU A 191 21.51 -5.79 -13.40
N GLU A 192 22.74 -5.40 -13.08
CA GLU A 192 23.57 -6.07 -12.07
C GLU A 192 23.98 -5.12 -10.93
N ASP A 193 23.69 -3.83 -11.05
CA ASP A 193 24.26 -2.78 -10.21
C ASP A 193 23.23 -1.74 -9.72
N LEU A 194 21.97 -2.16 -9.48
CA LEU A 194 20.88 -1.28 -9.09
C LEU A 194 21.24 -0.38 -7.89
N GLY A 195 21.89 -0.92 -6.88
CA GLY A 195 22.32 -0.14 -5.72
C GLY A 195 23.29 0.99 -6.07
N ALA A 196 24.19 0.77 -7.05
CA ALA A 196 25.10 1.80 -7.53
C ALA A 196 24.37 2.84 -8.40
N ARG A 197 23.41 2.40 -9.23
CA ARG A 197 22.56 3.29 -10.04
C ARG A 197 21.72 4.21 -9.16
N ARG A 198 21.04 3.68 -8.14
CA ARG A 198 20.26 4.47 -7.14
C ARG A 198 21.10 5.57 -6.48
N LEU A 199 22.38 5.29 -6.20
CA LEU A 199 23.30 6.25 -5.57
C LEU A 199 24.02 7.15 -6.57
N SER A 200 23.81 6.97 -7.87
CA SER A 200 24.45 7.79 -8.91
C SER A 200 24.00 9.25 -8.83
N ARG A 201 24.88 10.15 -9.29
CA ARG A 201 24.56 11.58 -9.26
C ARG A 201 23.36 11.90 -10.16
N GLN A 202 23.28 11.30 -11.36
CA GLN A 202 22.20 11.60 -12.30
C GLN A 202 20.82 11.16 -11.78
N VAL A 203 20.73 10.04 -11.05
CA VAL A 203 19.49 9.59 -10.40
C VAL A 203 19.09 10.56 -9.29
N ARG A 204 20.03 10.94 -8.42
CA ARG A 204 19.72 11.87 -7.33
C ARG A 204 19.36 13.27 -7.83
N ASP A 205 20.09 13.79 -8.85
CA ASP A 205 19.78 15.09 -9.45
C ASP A 205 18.37 15.07 -10.11
N ALA A 206 17.95 13.92 -10.69
CA ALA A 206 16.62 13.75 -11.29
C ALA A 206 15.51 13.80 -10.20
N PHE A 207 15.64 13.05 -9.11
CA PHE A 207 14.71 13.09 -7.98
C PHE A 207 14.65 14.48 -7.33
N GLU A 208 15.80 15.11 -7.07
CA GLU A 208 15.86 16.45 -6.49
C GLU A 208 15.14 17.46 -7.38
N THR A 209 15.33 17.38 -8.70
CA THR A 209 14.67 18.26 -9.66
C THR A 209 13.17 18.00 -9.71
N PHE A 210 12.75 16.74 -9.79
CA PHE A 210 11.35 16.35 -9.84
C PHE A 210 10.60 16.80 -8.58
N PHE A 211 11.11 16.51 -7.38
CA PHE A 211 10.45 16.82 -6.12
C PHE A 211 10.67 18.25 -5.60
N THR A 212 11.35 19.12 -6.37
CA THR A 212 11.47 20.53 -5.94
C THR A 212 10.11 21.17 -5.78
N VAL A 213 9.87 21.73 -4.60
CA VAL A 213 8.59 22.38 -4.24
C VAL A 213 8.23 23.49 -5.23
N GLY A 214 6.99 23.47 -5.72
CA GLY A 214 6.49 24.44 -6.68
C GLY A 214 6.75 24.05 -8.13
N ASP A 215 7.31 22.85 -8.37
CA ASP A 215 7.48 22.22 -9.70
C ASP A 215 8.11 23.13 -10.77
N PRO A 216 9.29 23.70 -10.53
CA PRO A 216 9.93 24.61 -11.50
C PRO A 216 10.32 23.91 -12.81
N SER A 217 10.42 22.57 -12.80
CA SER A 217 10.68 21.76 -13.99
C SER A 217 9.43 21.50 -14.82
N GLY A 218 8.25 21.56 -14.21
CA GLY A 218 6.97 21.16 -14.78
C GLY A 218 6.74 19.63 -14.82
N MET A 219 7.70 18.83 -14.34
CA MET A 219 7.63 17.36 -14.47
C MET A 219 6.61 16.73 -13.52
N GLN A 220 6.38 17.32 -12.34
CA GLN A 220 5.30 16.86 -11.47
C GLN A 220 3.94 17.03 -12.15
N LYS A 221 3.71 18.17 -12.80
CA LYS A 221 2.46 18.43 -13.52
C LYS A 221 2.24 17.41 -14.63
N GLU A 222 3.25 17.12 -15.44
CA GLU A 222 3.16 16.12 -16.51
C GLU A 222 2.76 14.74 -15.94
N MET A 223 3.44 14.29 -14.89
CA MET A 223 3.11 13.02 -14.24
C MET A 223 1.70 13.03 -13.62
N ILE A 224 1.27 14.12 -13.00
CA ILE A 224 -0.06 14.29 -12.42
C ILE A 224 -1.15 14.21 -13.50
N ASP A 225 -0.90 14.79 -14.69
CA ASP A 225 -1.82 14.68 -15.83
C ASP A 225 -1.97 13.21 -16.27
N VAL A 226 -0.87 12.43 -16.31
CA VAL A 226 -0.88 11.00 -16.62
C VAL A 226 -1.59 10.18 -15.53
N ILE A 227 -1.36 10.51 -14.24
CA ILE A 227 -2.12 9.90 -13.12
C ILE A 227 -3.62 10.13 -13.30
N GLY A 228 -4.03 11.35 -13.65
CA GLY A 228 -5.43 11.70 -13.93
C GLY A 228 -6.01 10.92 -15.12
N LEU A 229 -5.23 10.74 -16.18
CA LEU A 229 -5.61 9.94 -17.35
C LEU A 229 -5.85 8.47 -16.98
N VAL A 230 -4.94 7.85 -16.25
CA VAL A 230 -5.06 6.46 -15.79
C VAL A 230 -6.24 6.31 -14.83
N ALA A 231 -6.43 7.27 -13.92
CA ALA A 231 -7.59 7.29 -13.04
C ALA A 231 -8.91 7.33 -13.83
N ALA A 232 -9.02 8.20 -14.83
CA ALA A 232 -10.19 8.29 -15.72
C ALA A 232 -10.46 6.98 -16.47
N ARG A 233 -9.39 6.32 -17.00
CA ARG A 233 -9.51 5.04 -17.70
C ARG A 233 -10.15 3.96 -16.85
N TYR A 234 -9.81 3.91 -15.55
CA TYR A 234 -10.27 2.86 -14.65
C TYR A 234 -11.38 3.29 -13.68
N ALA A 235 -11.95 4.50 -13.85
CA ALA A 235 -12.98 5.03 -12.96
C ALA A 235 -14.15 4.06 -12.75
N ASP A 236 -14.66 3.49 -13.83
CA ASP A 236 -15.82 2.58 -13.83
C ASP A 236 -15.43 1.08 -13.73
N ASN A 237 -14.14 0.74 -13.65
CA ASN A 237 -13.70 -0.65 -13.55
C ASN A 237 -13.72 -1.11 -12.08
N PRO A 238 -14.67 -2.00 -11.66
CA PRO A 238 -14.79 -2.41 -10.26
C PRO A 238 -13.63 -3.26 -9.75
N ALA A 239 -12.83 -3.85 -10.63
CA ALA A 239 -11.66 -4.63 -10.24
C ALA A 239 -10.51 -3.72 -9.78
N VAL A 240 -10.41 -2.51 -10.34
CA VAL A 240 -9.43 -1.51 -9.89
C VAL A 240 -9.97 -0.82 -8.65
N VAL A 241 -9.39 -1.08 -7.49
CA VAL A 241 -9.85 -0.53 -6.21
C VAL A 241 -9.19 0.79 -5.86
N GLY A 242 -8.04 1.09 -6.44
CA GLY A 242 -7.35 2.34 -6.22
C GLY A 242 -6.12 2.56 -7.10
N ILE A 243 -5.59 3.76 -7.00
CA ILE A 243 -4.36 4.21 -7.68
C ILE A 243 -3.32 4.56 -6.61
N GLU A 244 -2.12 4.04 -6.75
CA GLU A 244 -0.97 4.42 -5.95
C GLU A 244 -0.15 5.48 -6.68
N LEU A 245 0.13 6.58 -5.97
CA LEU A 245 0.57 7.82 -6.61
C LEU A 245 2.02 7.76 -7.10
N TYR A 246 2.90 7.08 -6.36
CA TYR A 246 4.33 7.02 -6.67
C TYR A 246 5.03 6.01 -5.77
N ASN A 247 5.68 5.00 -6.37
CA ASN A 247 6.48 4.01 -5.65
C ASN A 247 7.76 4.62 -5.08
N GLU A 248 8.08 4.35 -3.83
CA GLU A 248 9.36 4.62 -3.15
C GLU A 248 9.99 6.00 -3.46
N PRO A 249 9.31 7.12 -3.18
CA PRO A 249 9.82 8.44 -3.54
C PRO A 249 11.11 8.77 -2.79
N ASP A 250 12.23 8.95 -3.54
CA ASP A 250 13.53 9.33 -2.95
C ASP A 250 13.59 10.85 -2.72
N THR A 251 12.87 11.28 -1.70
CA THR A 251 12.76 12.69 -1.31
C THR A 251 12.39 12.81 0.17
N GLY A 252 12.22 14.04 0.66
CA GLY A 252 11.76 14.31 2.03
C GLY A 252 10.24 14.45 2.14
N GLN A 253 9.71 14.29 3.36
CA GLN A 253 8.28 14.46 3.63
C GLN A 253 7.75 15.85 3.27
N ARG A 254 8.59 16.89 3.36
CA ARG A 254 8.22 18.25 2.99
C ARG A 254 7.92 18.39 1.50
N GLU A 255 8.72 17.77 0.68
CA GLU A 255 8.59 17.76 -0.77
C GLU A 255 7.38 16.93 -1.19
N LEU A 256 7.14 15.76 -0.55
CA LEU A 256 5.94 14.96 -0.75
C LEU A 256 4.66 15.69 -0.38
N ASN A 257 4.69 16.55 0.63
CA ASN A 257 3.55 17.42 0.97
C ASN A 257 3.22 18.43 -0.16
N GLY A 258 4.13 18.64 -1.10
CA GLY A 258 3.91 19.43 -2.32
C GLY A 258 3.34 18.61 -3.48
N PHE A 259 3.75 17.34 -3.61
CA PHE A 259 3.38 16.45 -4.71
C PHE A 259 2.08 15.66 -4.44
N HIS A 260 1.95 15.03 -3.28
CA HIS A 260 0.82 14.15 -2.98
C HIS A 260 -0.56 14.81 -3.09
N PRO A 261 -0.80 16.04 -2.55
CA PRO A 261 -2.12 16.63 -2.63
C PRO A 261 -2.63 16.86 -4.07
N PRO A 262 -1.87 17.47 -4.98
CA PRO A 262 -2.33 17.63 -6.35
C PRO A 262 -2.44 16.31 -7.11
N ALA A 263 -1.56 15.33 -6.89
CA ALA A 263 -1.67 13.99 -7.50
C ALA A 263 -2.91 13.25 -7.01
N ALA A 264 -3.19 13.29 -5.72
CA ALA A 264 -4.41 12.71 -5.14
C ALA A 264 -5.68 13.41 -5.63
N ALA A 265 -5.64 14.74 -5.79
CA ALA A 265 -6.75 15.49 -6.37
C ALA A 265 -7.01 15.06 -7.83
N ALA A 266 -5.97 14.82 -8.63
CA ALA A 266 -6.13 14.33 -10.00
C ALA A 266 -6.84 12.97 -10.05
N VAL A 267 -6.51 12.04 -9.12
CA VAL A 267 -7.26 10.79 -8.99
C VAL A 267 -8.71 11.06 -8.59
N ARG A 268 -8.93 11.91 -7.60
CA ARG A 268 -10.28 12.19 -7.07
C ARG A 268 -11.19 12.87 -8.10
N ASP A 269 -10.64 13.80 -8.88
CA ASP A 269 -11.38 14.53 -9.92
C ASP A 269 -11.79 13.62 -11.08
N ASN A 270 -11.01 12.60 -11.39
CA ASN A 270 -11.24 11.70 -12.53
C ASN A 270 -11.88 10.35 -12.14
N ALA A 271 -11.67 9.90 -10.91
CA ALA A 271 -12.18 8.63 -10.40
C ALA A 271 -12.60 8.78 -8.92
N PRO A 272 -13.70 9.49 -8.63
CA PRO A 272 -14.08 9.92 -7.28
C PRO A 272 -14.31 8.79 -6.29
N ASP A 273 -14.62 7.59 -6.77
CA ASP A 273 -14.89 6.42 -5.94
C ASP A 273 -13.65 5.56 -5.67
N LYS A 274 -12.50 5.80 -6.35
CA LYS A 274 -11.29 5.00 -6.16
C LYS A 274 -10.52 5.41 -4.90
N LEU A 275 -9.88 4.44 -4.25
CA LEU A 275 -8.93 4.71 -3.18
C LEU A 275 -7.66 5.36 -3.74
N VAL A 276 -7.02 6.18 -2.92
CA VAL A 276 -5.73 6.81 -3.24
C VAL A 276 -4.68 6.24 -2.30
N PHE A 277 -3.73 5.49 -2.84
CA PHE A 277 -2.62 4.96 -2.07
C PHE A 277 -1.44 5.92 -2.14
N PHE A 278 -0.79 6.17 -1.01
CA PHE A 278 0.36 7.06 -0.94
C PHE A 278 1.45 6.53 -0.03
N GLU A 279 2.68 6.69 -0.46
CA GLU A 279 3.86 6.20 0.24
C GLU A 279 4.58 7.30 1.03
N PRO A 280 5.31 6.93 2.09
CA PRO A 280 6.28 7.79 2.74
C PRO A 280 7.54 7.95 1.88
N PRO A 281 8.50 8.83 2.27
CA PRO A 281 9.84 8.84 1.72
C PRO A 281 10.50 7.46 1.79
N VAL A 282 11.17 7.02 0.72
CA VAL A 282 11.84 5.69 0.63
C VAL A 282 12.81 5.42 1.78
N ILE A 283 13.36 6.46 2.38
CA ILE A 283 14.26 6.35 3.54
C ILE A 283 13.64 5.57 4.71
N ARG A 284 12.29 5.50 4.77
CA ARG A 284 11.57 4.71 5.75
C ARG A 284 11.92 3.23 5.66
N ASN A 285 12.17 2.71 4.47
CA ASN A 285 12.52 1.31 4.24
C ASN A 285 13.86 0.92 4.90
N LEU A 286 14.72 1.91 5.16
CA LEU A 286 16.01 1.73 5.82
C LEU A 286 15.94 1.97 7.34
N PHE A 287 15.10 2.90 7.79
CA PHE A 287 15.05 3.34 9.19
C PHE A 287 13.75 2.94 9.91
N ASP A 288 12.82 2.28 9.20
CA ASP A 288 11.57 1.77 9.75
C ASP A 288 10.68 2.83 10.44
N TYR A 289 10.88 4.10 10.14
CA TYR A 289 10.13 5.20 10.72
C TYR A 289 10.29 6.48 9.90
N VAL A 290 9.18 7.22 9.76
CA VAL A 290 9.17 8.63 9.34
C VAL A 290 8.34 9.45 10.32
N ALA A 291 8.65 10.72 10.46
CA ALA A 291 7.82 11.62 11.26
C ALA A 291 6.45 11.79 10.58
N PRO A 292 5.34 11.35 11.20
CA PRO A 292 4.03 11.47 10.60
C PRO A 292 3.66 12.95 10.45
N SER A 293 2.76 13.24 9.51
CA SER A 293 2.15 14.56 9.41
C SER A 293 1.37 14.88 10.69
N SER A 294 1.34 16.15 11.06
CA SER A 294 0.47 16.64 12.13
C SER A 294 -0.99 16.85 11.67
N LYS A 295 -1.30 16.53 10.41
CA LYS A 295 -2.60 16.72 9.77
C LYS A 295 -3.01 15.45 9.06
N PRO A 296 -4.34 15.17 8.96
CA PRO A 296 -4.85 14.13 8.10
C PRO A 296 -4.36 14.32 6.66
N PHE A 297 -4.31 13.23 5.90
CA PHE A 297 -4.05 13.33 4.47
C PHE A 297 -5.18 14.15 3.81
N PRO A 298 -4.88 15.10 2.92
CA PRO A 298 -5.84 16.12 2.52
C PRO A 298 -6.95 15.66 1.57
N VAL A 299 -7.01 14.36 1.26
CA VAL A 299 -7.99 13.77 0.34
C VAL A 299 -8.67 12.59 1.02
N GLU A 300 -10.01 12.54 0.97
CA GLU A 300 -10.79 11.41 1.47
C GLU A 300 -10.47 10.13 0.68
N GLY A 301 -10.62 8.97 1.33
CA GLY A 301 -10.33 7.66 0.71
C GLY A 301 -8.84 7.38 0.54
N ALA A 302 -7.97 8.14 1.21
CA ALA A 302 -6.54 7.86 1.24
C ALA A 302 -6.24 6.60 2.03
N VAL A 303 -5.20 5.87 1.60
CA VAL A 303 -4.65 4.66 2.23
C VAL A 303 -3.14 4.85 2.34
N TYR A 304 -2.59 4.71 3.54
CA TYR A 304 -1.16 4.82 3.77
C TYR A 304 -0.46 3.52 3.42
N SER A 305 0.52 3.58 2.52
CA SER A 305 1.12 2.41 1.84
C SER A 305 2.64 2.34 2.05
N PRO A 306 3.17 2.22 3.28
CA PRO A 306 4.61 2.06 3.48
C PRO A 306 5.09 0.68 3.06
N HIS A 307 6.38 0.58 2.67
CA HIS A 307 7.08 -0.69 2.49
C HIS A 307 7.80 -1.10 3.77
N ILE A 308 7.93 -2.40 4.00
CA ILE A 308 8.62 -2.95 5.18
C ILE A 308 9.64 -4.00 4.73
N TYR A 309 10.92 -3.64 4.94
CA TYR A 309 12.06 -4.48 4.64
C TYR A 309 13.08 -4.44 5.79
N THR A 310 12.59 -4.38 7.02
CA THR A 310 13.41 -4.31 8.24
C THR A 310 14.48 -5.38 8.24
N CYS A 311 15.74 -4.99 8.46
CA CYS A 311 16.95 -5.83 8.40
C CYS A 311 17.33 -6.33 7.00
N VAL A 312 16.45 -6.28 6.00
CA VAL A 312 16.69 -6.92 4.69
C VAL A 312 17.72 -6.14 3.87
N PHE A 313 17.58 -4.81 3.77
CA PHE A 313 18.49 -3.96 2.99
C PHE A 313 19.65 -3.35 3.79
N GLN A 314 19.86 -3.78 5.03
CA GLN A 314 20.97 -3.28 5.82
C GLN A 314 22.31 -3.86 5.34
N LEU A 315 23.31 -3.00 5.19
CA LEU A 315 24.67 -3.41 4.82
C LEU A 315 25.32 -4.31 5.86
N ASP A 316 25.00 -4.07 7.16
CA ASP A 316 25.41 -4.91 8.26
C ASP A 316 24.34 -5.98 8.51
N ARG A 317 24.68 -7.22 8.28
CA ARG A 317 23.77 -8.36 8.46
C ARG A 317 23.48 -8.73 9.91
N THR A 318 24.06 -8.04 10.88
CA THR A 318 23.88 -8.35 12.30
C THR A 318 22.40 -8.35 12.71
N CYS A 319 21.60 -7.42 12.17
CA CYS A 319 20.17 -7.37 12.41
C CYS A 319 19.48 -8.65 11.91
N PHE A 320 19.78 -9.08 10.70
CA PHE A 320 19.17 -10.26 10.08
C PHE A 320 19.63 -11.56 10.76
N ASP A 321 20.91 -11.65 11.15
CA ASP A 321 21.48 -12.83 11.79
C ASP A 321 20.98 -13.06 13.24
N THR A 322 20.52 -11.99 13.90
CA THR A 322 19.98 -12.04 15.29
C THR A 322 18.47 -11.77 15.34
N LEU A 323 17.77 -11.97 14.23
CA LEU A 323 16.38 -11.63 14.04
C LEU A 323 15.45 -12.38 14.99
N THR A 324 14.49 -11.64 15.57
CA THR A 324 13.35 -12.17 16.33
C THR A 324 12.08 -11.39 15.97
N ALA A 325 10.90 -11.86 16.38
CA ALA A 325 9.66 -11.12 16.19
C ALA A 325 9.71 -9.72 16.85
N GLU A 326 10.35 -9.61 18.00
CA GLU A 326 10.52 -8.35 18.74
C GLU A 326 11.42 -7.35 17.97
N THR A 327 12.31 -7.83 17.09
CA THR A 327 13.15 -6.98 16.25
C THR A 327 12.33 -6.31 15.15
N LEU A 328 11.30 -6.99 14.62
CA LEU A 328 10.46 -6.50 13.51
C LEU A 328 9.27 -5.65 13.99
N GLU A 329 8.72 -5.93 15.18
CA GLU A 329 7.52 -5.25 15.68
C GLU A 329 7.62 -3.71 15.68
N PRO A 330 8.75 -3.06 16.03
CA PRO A 330 8.85 -1.61 16.01
C PRO A 330 8.51 -0.97 14.68
N SER A 331 8.89 -1.58 13.54
CA SER A 331 8.61 -1.08 12.19
C SER A 331 7.12 -1.12 11.86
N VAL A 332 6.46 -2.28 12.05
CA VAL A 332 5.01 -2.44 11.80
C VAL A 332 4.19 -1.55 12.73
N LYS A 333 4.60 -1.47 14.00
CA LYS A 333 3.96 -0.58 14.99
C LYS A 333 4.13 0.90 14.63
N ALA A 334 5.28 1.30 14.08
CA ALA A 334 5.50 2.65 13.58
C ALA A 334 4.59 2.93 12.38
N ALA A 335 4.51 2.01 11.42
CA ALA A 335 3.61 2.11 10.27
C ALA A 335 2.15 2.33 10.70
N ARG A 336 1.69 1.60 11.71
CA ARG A 336 0.33 1.77 12.25
C ARG A 336 0.11 3.18 12.83
N ARG A 337 1.07 3.69 13.61
CA ARG A 337 1.00 5.05 14.18
C ARG A 337 1.06 6.13 13.11
N GLU A 338 1.85 5.92 12.08
CA GLU A 338 1.94 6.82 10.91
C GLU A 338 0.58 6.87 10.20
N ALA A 339 -0.03 5.70 9.93
CA ALA A 339 -1.36 5.58 9.34
C ALA A 339 -2.44 6.30 10.19
N GLU A 340 -2.42 6.11 11.52
CA GLU A 340 -3.32 6.78 12.45
C GLU A 340 -3.15 8.31 12.43
N ALA A 341 -1.91 8.80 12.31
CA ALA A 341 -1.65 10.24 12.21
C ALA A 341 -2.14 10.84 10.88
N TRP A 342 -2.16 10.05 9.81
CA TRP A 342 -2.72 10.42 8.52
C TRP A 342 -4.25 10.25 8.44
N GLU A 343 -4.88 9.63 9.46
CA GLU A 343 -6.29 9.21 9.44
C GLU A 343 -6.59 8.33 8.21
N ALA A 344 -5.70 7.37 7.94
CA ALA A 344 -5.76 6.48 6.79
C ALA A 344 -5.65 5.00 7.21
N PRO A 345 -6.31 4.06 6.52
CA PRO A 345 -6.03 2.63 6.67
C PRO A 345 -4.56 2.32 6.36
N LEU A 346 -4.01 1.30 7.04
CA LEU A 346 -2.67 0.81 6.78
C LEU A 346 -2.70 -0.30 5.71
N PHE A 347 -1.95 -0.11 4.65
CA PHE A 347 -1.63 -1.10 3.64
C PHE A 347 -0.11 -1.17 3.47
N ILE A 348 0.50 -2.32 3.71
CA ILE A 348 1.94 -2.51 3.47
C ILE A 348 2.10 -2.87 1.99
N GLY A 349 2.51 -1.89 1.17
CA GLY A 349 2.58 -2.01 -0.29
C GLY A 349 3.57 -3.05 -0.75
N GLU A 350 4.68 -3.17 -0.01
CA GLU A 350 5.67 -4.21 -0.23
C GLU A 350 6.23 -4.73 1.08
N PHE A 351 6.46 -6.02 1.11
CA PHE A 351 7.26 -6.72 2.12
C PHE A 351 7.77 -8.02 1.51
N GLY A 352 8.92 -8.46 1.93
CA GLY A 352 9.51 -9.70 1.42
C GLY A 352 10.92 -9.89 1.94
N VAL A 353 11.44 -11.06 1.70
CA VAL A 353 12.82 -11.42 2.01
C VAL A 353 13.38 -12.21 0.84
N GLY A 354 14.51 -11.74 0.32
CA GLY A 354 15.24 -12.46 -0.71
C GLY A 354 15.82 -13.78 -0.18
N PRO A 355 16.60 -14.51 -0.99
CA PRO A 355 17.17 -15.79 -0.61
C PRO A 355 18.29 -15.60 0.43
N TYR A 356 17.92 -15.32 1.68
CA TYR A 356 18.85 -15.21 2.82
C TYR A 356 18.76 -16.49 3.66
N PRO A 357 19.67 -17.46 3.45
CA PRO A 357 19.59 -18.76 4.12
C PRO A 357 19.56 -18.63 5.64
N GLY A 358 18.56 -19.26 6.25
CA GLY A 358 18.49 -19.51 7.69
C GLY A 358 17.58 -18.61 8.50
N GLN A 359 17.14 -17.45 8.00
CA GLN A 359 16.29 -16.51 8.74
C GLN A 359 14.99 -16.14 8.02
N GLU A 360 14.79 -16.58 6.78
CA GLU A 360 13.59 -16.27 5.99
C GLU A 360 12.30 -16.70 6.70
N GLN A 361 12.34 -17.88 7.35
CA GLN A 361 11.19 -18.38 8.08
C GLN A 361 10.83 -17.48 9.25
N VAL A 362 11.83 -17.06 10.04
CA VAL A 362 11.62 -16.19 11.20
C VAL A 362 11.05 -14.86 10.76
N TRP A 363 11.62 -14.26 9.69
CA TRP A 363 11.20 -12.99 9.15
C TRP A 363 9.76 -13.06 8.63
N MET A 364 9.46 -14.03 7.76
CA MET A 364 8.15 -14.17 7.12
C MET A 364 7.04 -14.54 8.11
N SER A 365 7.32 -15.41 9.08
CA SER A 365 6.31 -15.78 10.08
C SER A 365 6.03 -14.64 11.04
N ALA A 366 7.05 -13.89 11.46
CA ALA A 366 6.88 -12.72 12.31
C ALA A 366 6.12 -11.58 11.60
N GLU A 367 6.45 -11.27 10.34
CA GLU A 367 5.71 -10.27 9.57
C GLU A 367 4.24 -10.68 9.39
N ALA A 368 3.97 -11.96 9.06
CA ALA A 368 2.60 -12.44 8.91
C ALA A 368 1.77 -12.26 10.20
N GLU A 369 2.36 -12.56 11.37
CA GLU A 369 1.73 -12.35 12.68
C GLU A 369 1.53 -10.86 12.99
N LEU A 370 2.55 -10.04 12.74
CA LEU A 370 2.50 -8.61 13.00
C LEU A 370 1.48 -7.90 12.09
N HIS A 371 1.37 -8.29 10.82
CA HIS A 371 0.36 -7.73 9.91
C HIS A 371 -1.06 -8.02 10.40
N ASP A 372 -1.33 -9.21 10.94
CA ASP A 372 -2.64 -9.52 11.54
C ASP A 372 -2.86 -8.70 12.82
N ARG A 373 -1.89 -8.68 13.73
CA ARG A 373 -1.96 -7.97 15.01
C ARG A 373 -2.23 -6.48 14.83
N TYR A 374 -1.61 -5.86 13.82
CA TYR A 374 -1.77 -4.44 13.51
C TYR A 374 -2.86 -4.16 12.45
N LEU A 375 -3.65 -5.18 12.06
CA LEU A 375 -4.73 -5.06 11.07
C LEU A 375 -4.25 -4.40 9.77
N ALA A 376 -3.06 -4.75 9.32
CA ALA A 376 -2.48 -4.25 8.10
C ALA A 376 -2.91 -5.10 6.91
N SER A 377 -3.47 -4.49 5.88
CA SER A 377 -3.51 -5.09 4.54
C SER A 377 -2.10 -5.11 3.96
N ASN A 378 -1.80 -6.00 3.02
CA ASN A 378 -0.46 -6.10 2.46
C ASN A 378 -0.40 -6.67 1.04
N ALA A 379 0.75 -6.46 0.35
CA ALA A 379 1.12 -7.15 -0.87
C ALA A 379 2.58 -7.62 -0.80
N TYR A 380 2.79 -8.92 -0.97
CA TYR A 380 4.11 -9.54 -0.96
C TYR A 380 4.91 -9.18 -2.23
N TRP A 381 6.17 -8.83 -2.10
CA TRP A 381 7.10 -8.68 -3.20
C TRP A 381 7.87 -9.97 -3.41
N VAL A 382 7.64 -10.79 -4.45
CA VAL A 382 6.89 -10.58 -5.67
C VAL A 382 6.33 -11.94 -6.18
N TRP A 383 5.39 -11.94 -7.14
CA TRP A 383 4.79 -13.19 -7.68
C TRP A 383 5.82 -14.08 -8.36
N LYS A 384 6.46 -13.59 -9.41
CA LYS A 384 7.52 -14.24 -10.16
C LYS A 384 8.65 -13.30 -10.43
N GLU A 385 9.87 -13.74 -10.25
CA GLU A 385 11.06 -12.97 -10.54
C GLU A 385 12.21 -13.93 -10.83
N GLN A 386 12.94 -13.69 -11.91
CA GLN A 386 14.12 -14.46 -12.28
C GLN A 386 15.43 -13.66 -12.17
N SER A 387 15.32 -12.37 -11.84
CA SER A 387 16.43 -11.45 -11.61
C SER A 387 16.60 -11.15 -10.12
N GLN A 388 17.60 -10.34 -9.77
CA GLN A 388 17.78 -9.77 -8.43
C GLN A 388 17.73 -10.78 -7.27
N ALA A 389 18.28 -11.99 -7.48
CA ALA A 389 18.41 -13.04 -6.48
C ALA A 389 17.09 -13.71 -6.01
N ASN A 390 16.04 -13.69 -6.84
CA ASN A 390 14.81 -14.46 -6.66
C ASN A 390 14.02 -14.15 -5.37
N TRP A 391 13.30 -13.06 -5.39
CA TRP A 391 12.36 -12.67 -4.34
C TRP A 391 10.99 -13.37 -4.46
N GLY A 392 10.70 -13.97 -5.63
CA GLY A 392 9.39 -14.48 -6.01
C GLY A 392 8.89 -15.68 -5.20
N LEU A 393 7.59 -15.97 -5.37
CA LEU A 393 6.98 -17.21 -4.90
C LEU A 393 7.44 -18.44 -5.69
N PHE A 394 8.10 -18.25 -6.82
CA PHE A 394 8.48 -19.31 -7.75
C PHE A 394 9.99 -19.29 -8.01
N ASP A 395 10.55 -20.46 -8.20
CA ASP A 395 11.88 -20.65 -8.78
C ASP A 395 11.77 -20.79 -10.29
N TRP A 396 12.74 -20.22 -11.03
CA TRP A 396 12.89 -20.33 -12.47
C TRP A 396 14.11 -21.21 -12.80
N ASP A 397 13.91 -22.30 -13.54
CA ASP A 397 15.01 -23.20 -13.94
C ASP A 397 15.53 -22.97 -15.37
N GLY A 398 15.01 -21.94 -16.06
CA GLY A 398 15.28 -21.63 -17.46
C GLY A 398 14.16 -22.07 -18.42
N GLU A 399 13.23 -22.88 -17.97
CA GLU A 399 12.11 -23.40 -18.78
C GLU A 399 10.76 -23.35 -18.04
N VAL A 400 10.75 -23.63 -16.73
CA VAL A 400 9.53 -23.81 -15.95
C VAL A 400 9.59 -23.06 -14.62
N TRP A 401 8.47 -22.41 -14.28
CA TRP A 401 8.24 -21.83 -12.96
C TRP A 401 7.76 -22.89 -11.98
N THR A 402 8.46 -23.09 -10.87
CA THR A 402 8.11 -24.03 -9.80
C THR A 402 7.86 -23.30 -8.50
N GLU A 403 6.71 -23.53 -7.85
CA GLU A 403 6.39 -22.92 -6.56
C GLU A 403 7.44 -23.25 -5.50
N ARG A 404 7.83 -22.28 -4.71
CA ARG A 404 8.69 -22.42 -3.53
C ARG A 404 7.81 -22.81 -2.33
N PRO A 405 7.82 -24.09 -1.90
CA PRO A 405 6.83 -24.58 -0.92
C PRO A 405 6.85 -23.84 0.41
N LEU A 406 8.03 -23.37 0.87
CA LEU A 406 8.15 -22.62 2.11
C LEU A 406 7.52 -21.23 1.98
N VAL A 407 7.76 -20.50 0.89
CA VAL A 407 7.17 -19.18 0.64
C VAL A 407 5.65 -19.29 0.54
N VAL A 408 5.17 -20.29 -0.22
CA VAL A 408 3.73 -20.60 -0.29
C VAL A 408 3.16 -20.90 1.10
N ARG A 409 3.88 -21.67 1.94
CA ARG A 409 3.43 -21.99 3.31
C ARG A 409 3.31 -20.74 4.19
N TRP A 410 4.21 -19.77 4.05
CA TRP A 410 4.17 -18.53 4.84
C TRP A 410 3.02 -17.61 4.42
N LEU A 411 2.75 -17.52 3.12
CA LEU A 411 1.75 -16.58 2.59
C LEU A 411 0.35 -17.19 2.54
N SER A 412 0.20 -18.47 2.14
CA SER A 412 -1.06 -19.19 2.09
C SER A 412 -1.36 -19.87 3.44
N ARG A 413 -1.84 -19.08 4.42
CA ARG A 413 -2.21 -19.50 5.78
C ARG A 413 -3.64 -19.13 6.10
N VAL A 414 -4.18 -19.59 7.22
CA VAL A 414 -5.49 -19.12 7.68
C VAL A 414 -5.41 -17.63 8.00
N HIS A 415 -6.26 -16.81 7.40
CA HIS A 415 -6.28 -15.36 7.65
C HIS A 415 -7.68 -14.76 7.41
N PRO A 416 -8.04 -13.63 8.06
CA PRO A 416 -9.28 -12.93 7.75
C PRO A 416 -9.19 -12.23 6.39
N SER A 417 -10.28 -12.27 5.63
CA SER A 417 -10.49 -11.42 4.45
C SER A 417 -11.48 -10.28 4.76
N ARG A 418 -12.55 -10.60 5.52
CA ARG A 418 -13.57 -9.64 5.97
C ARG A 418 -13.94 -9.94 7.42
N ILE A 419 -13.99 -8.93 8.27
CA ILE A 419 -14.37 -9.09 9.69
C ILE A 419 -15.72 -8.43 9.91
N GLY A 420 -16.71 -9.21 10.33
CA GLY A 420 -18.10 -8.80 10.54
C GLY A 420 -18.33 -8.08 11.85
N GLY A 421 -17.60 -7.00 12.11
CA GLY A 421 -17.67 -6.15 13.29
C GLY A 421 -16.37 -5.39 13.52
N GLU A 422 -16.23 -4.73 14.68
CA GLU A 422 -14.98 -4.04 15.04
C GLU A 422 -13.99 -5.04 15.64
N PRO A 423 -12.84 -5.28 14.99
CA PRO A 423 -11.81 -6.17 15.52
C PRO A 423 -11.13 -5.54 16.74
N VAL A 424 -11.08 -6.28 17.84
CA VAL A 424 -10.29 -5.97 19.04
C VAL A 424 -8.91 -6.56 18.92
N ARG A 425 -8.84 -7.79 18.38
CA ARG A 425 -7.60 -8.54 18.22
C ARG A 425 -7.73 -9.49 17.04
N VAL A 426 -6.66 -9.58 16.26
CA VAL A 426 -6.45 -10.63 15.28
C VAL A 426 -5.07 -11.20 15.50
N ASP A 427 -4.98 -12.46 15.86
CA ASP A 427 -3.73 -13.16 16.09
C ASP A 427 -3.69 -14.44 15.28
N TYR A 428 -2.53 -14.74 14.73
CA TYR A 428 -2.23 -16.02 14.11
C TYR A 428 -1.09 -16.69 14.89
N ASP A 429 -1.38 -17.86 15.41
CA ASP A 429 -0.39 -18.73 16.04
C ASP A 429 0.24 -19.61 14.94
N TRP A 430 1.50 -19.36 14.66
CA TRP A 430 2.23 -20.03 13.60
C TRP A 430 2.46 -21.53 13.88
N ASP A 431 2.77 -21.87 15.14
CA ASP A 431 3.05 -23.26 15.55
C ASP A 431 1.77 -24.11 15.57
N ALA A 432 0.67 -23.53 16.01
CA ALA A 432 -0.64 -24.17 16.01
C ALA A 432 -1.39 -24.06 14.68
N ASP A 433 -0.92 -23.27 13.71
CA ASP A 433 -1.60 -22.92 12.46
C ASP A 433 -3.05 -22.41 12.71
N ARG A 434 -3.22 -21.59 13.74
CA ARG A 434 -4.52 -21.15 14.25
C ARG A 434 -4.68 -19.65 14.19
N LEU A 435 -5.83 -19.22 13.64
CA LEU A 435 -6.28 -17.84 13.64
C LEU A 435 -7.27 -17.61 14.78
N VAL A 436 -7.11 -16.50 15.51
CA VAL A 436 -8.08 -16.00 16.51
C VAL A 436 -8.48 -14.58 16.14
N ILE A 437 -9.79 -14.34 16.02
CA ILE A 437 -10.36 -13.01 15.79
C ILE A 437 -11.30 -12.69 16.96
N GLU A 438 -11.00 -11.65 17.70
CA GLU A 438 -11.88 -11.11 18.74
C GLU A 438 -12.61 -9.89 18.20
N ILE A 439 -13.95 -9.95 18.17
CA ILE A 439 -14.84 -8.88 17.71
C ILE A 439 -15.43 -8.19 18.94
N ALA A 440 -15.43 -6.87 18.97
CA ALA A 440 -16.03 -6.08 20.03
C ALA A 440 -17.53 -6.40 20.15
N ARG A 441 -17.98 -6.73 21.34
CA ARG A 441 -19.39 -7.10 21.57
C ARG A 441 -20.34 -5.97 21.20
N GLY A 442 -21.39 -6.32 20.48
CA GLY A 442 -22.42 -5.37 20.04
C GLY A 442 -22.07 -4.59 18.76
N THR A 443 -20.92 -4.89 18.12
CA THR A 443 -20.52 -4.25 16.85
C THR A 443 -20.69 -5.19 15.65
N ALA A 444 -21.11 -6.44 15.87
CA ALA A 444 -21.27 -7.41 14.79
C ALA A 444 -22.19 -6.88 13.69
N THR A 445 -21.74 -7.00 12.44
CA THR A 445 -22.55 -6.68 11.25
C THR A 445 -23.54 -7.80 10.96
N ALA A 446 -24.55 -7.53 10.12
CA ALA A 446 -25.46 -8.56 9.64
C ALA A 446 -24.76 -9.58 8.71
N ALA A 447 -23.71 -9.17 8.02
CA ALA A 447 -22.91 -10.04 7.17
C ALA A 447 -21.86 -10.80 7.99
N PRO A 448 -21.55 -12.07 7.63
CA PRO A 448 -20.62 -12.91 8.38
C PRO A 448 -19.16 -12.45 8.20
N THR A 449 -18.30 -12.83 9.13
CA THR A 449 -16.85 -12.80 8.97
C THR A 449 -16.44 -13.80 7.89
N VAL A 450 -15.52 -13.40 7.01
CA VAL A 450 -14.97 -14.24 5.92
C VAL A 450 -13.51 -14.54 6.22
N VAL A 451 -13.16 -15.81 6.25
CA VAL A 451 -11.81 -16.31 6.54
C VAL A 451 -11.34 -17.18 5.39
N TYR A 452 -10.09 -16.99 4.95
CA TYR A 452 -9.45 -17.91 4.04
C TYR A 452 -8.86 -19.11 4.79
N VAL A 453 -9.13 -20.30 4.28
CA VAL A 453 -8.59 -21.57 4.75
C VAL A 453 -7.77 -22.21 3.62
N PRO A 454 -6.45 -22.42 3.80
CA PRO A 454 -5.56 -22.86 2.72
C PRO A 454 -5.85 -24.27 2.23
N GLU A 455 -5.39 -24.57 1.00
CA GLU A 455 -5.60 -25.88 0.35
C GLU A 455 -5.16 -27.08 1.20
N ARG A 456 -4.09 -26.94 1.97
CA ARG A 456 -3.61 -28.02 2.85
C ARG A 456 -4.61 -28.42 3.94
N LEU A 457 -5.58 -27.56 4.24
CA LEU A 457 -6.65 -27.80 5.22
C LEU A 457 -8.01 -28.01 4.57
N LYS A 458 -8.06 -28.34 3.26
CA LYS A 458 -9.34 -28.49 2.52
C LYS A 458 -10.03 -29.81 2.71
N ALA A 459 -9.33 -30.83 3.22
CA ALA A 459 -9.96 -32.12 3.49
C ALA A 459 -11.05 -31.99 4.55
N ASP A 460 -12.13 -32.75 4.38
CA ASP A 460 -13.23 -32.77 5.36
C ASP A 460 -12.71 -33.13 6.76
N GLY A 461 -13.03 -32.28 7.74
CA GLY A 461 -12.58 -32.42 9.10
C GLY A 461 -11.11 -32.08 9.35
N ALA A 462 -10.38 -31.53 8.37
CA ALA A 462 -8.98 -31.09 8.58
C ALA A 462 -8.86 -29.75 9.30
N TYR A 463 -9.95 -28.98 9.42
CA TYR A 463 -10.01 -27.74 10.19
C TYR A 463 -11.26 -27.68 11.07
N ALA A 464 -11.16 -26.98 12.16
CA ALA A 464 -12.24 -26.69 13.08
C ALA A 464 -12.50 -25.18 13.16
N VAL A 465 -13.76 -24.83 13.35
CA VAL A 465 -14.22 -23.45 13.58
C VAL A 465 -15.01 -23.40 14.88
N THR A 466 -14.68 -22.44 15.74
CA THR A 466 -15.46 -22.17 16.96
C THR A 466 -15.83 -20.70 17.07
N CYS A 467 -16.98 -20.41 17.67
CA CYS A 467 -17.39 -19.07 18.08
C CYS A 467 -17.72 -19.09 19.57
N ASP A 468 -17.03 -18.27 20.35
CA ASP A 468 -17.09 -18.27 21.84
C ASP A 468 -16.93 -19.69 22.41
N GLY A 469 -16.06 -20.50 21.83
CA GLY A 469 -15.78 -21.90 22.21
C GLY A 469 -16.80 -22.93 21.73
N ALA A 470 -17.92 -22.52 21.12
CA ALA A 470 -18.90 -23.43 20.54
C ALA A 470 -18.54 -23.79 19.10
N ALA A 471 -18.58 -25.07 18.74
CA ALA A 471 -18.28 -25.53 17.38
C ALA A 471 -19.30 -24.96 16.36
N VAL A 472 -18.77 -24.49 15.22
CA VAL A 472 -19.54 -23.94 14.11
C VAL A 472 -19.23 -24.73 12.83
N VAL A 473 -20.27 -25.07 12.07
CA VAL A 473 -20.10 -25.65 10.75
C VAL A 473 -19.94 -24.52 9.73
N ALA A 474 -18.79 -24.43 9.09
CA ALA A 474 -18.48 -23.44 8.09
C ALA A 474 -17.81 -24.13 6.88
N PRO A 475 -18.60 -24.50 5.84
CA PRO A 475 -18.04 -25.20 4.68
C PRO A 475 -17.11 -24.27 3.91
N ARG A 476 -15.99 -24.85 3.46
CA ARG A 476 -15.02 -24.16 2.61
C ARG A 476 -15.51 -24.12 1.17
N ASP A 477 -15.52 -22.95 0.56
CA ASP A 477 -15.68 -22.82 -0.89
C ASP A 477 -14.44 -23.36 -1.61
N GLU A 478 -14.62 -24.31 -2.52
CA GLU A 478 -13.51 -24.99 -3.19
C GLU A 478 -12.74 -24.12 -4.19
N ALA A 479 -13.40 -23.12 -4.77
CA ALA A 479 -12.78 -22.25 -5.75
C ALA A 479 -11.93 -21.15 -5.11
N THR A 480 -12.38 -20.64 -3.97
CA THR A 480 -11.78 -19.45 -3.32
C THR A 480 -11.06 -19.75 -2.02
N GLY A 481 -11.32 -20.90 -1.41
CA GLY A 481 -10.79 -21.24 -0.09
C GLY A 481 -11.46 -20.52 1.08
N LEU A 482 -12.54 -19.79 0.83
CA LEU A 482 -13.22 -18.98 1.84
C LEU A 482 -14.23 -19.79 2.64
N ILE A 483 -14.36 -19.43 3.91
CA ILE A 483 -15.47 -19.83 4.79
C ILE A 483 -16.17 -18.57 5.30
N GLU A 484 -17.47 -18.68 5.59
CA GLU A 484 -18.28 -17.61 6.18
C GLU A 484 -18.76 -18.02 7.56
N VAL A 485 -18.54 -17.17 8.57
CA VAL A 485 -18.87 -17.46 9.97
C VAL A 485 -19.59 -16.29 10.62
N ALA A 486 -20.82 -16.50 11.01
CA ALA A 486 -21.55 -15.54 11.86
C ALA A 486 -21.06 -15.68 13.32
N CYS A 487 -20.21 -14.77 13.76
CA CYS A 487 -19.67 -14.73 15.12
C CYS A 487 -19.51 -13.27 15.56
N GLY A 488 -20.07 -12.93 16.73
CA GLY A 488 -19.97 -11.59 17.33
C GLY A 488 -19.11 -11.56 18.61
N GLY A 489 -18.24 -12.53 18.79
CA GLY A 489 -17.34 -12.69 19.92
C GLY A 489 -15.96 -13.17 19.48
N VAL A 490 -15.46 -14.26 20.06
CA VAL A 490 -14.17 -14.85 19.73
C VAL A 490 -14.35 -15.96 18.69
N LEU A 491 -13.86 -15.71 17.47
CA LEU A 491 -13.80 -16.68 16.38
C LEU A 491 -12.43 -17.33 16.35
N GLU A 492 -12.37 -18.67 16.36
CA GLU A 492 -11.14 -19.41 16.15
C GLU A 492 -11.26 -20.34 14.94
N VAL A 493 -10.23 -20.40 14.12
CA VAL A 493 -10.10 -21.26 12.93
C VAL A 493 -8.72 -21.89 12.90
N GLY A 494 -8.61 -23.19 12.85
CA GLY A 494 -7.35 -23.90 12.80
C GLY A 494 -7.50 -25.39 12.54
N PRO A 495 -6.41 -26.17 12.49
CA PRO A 495 -6.46 -27.63 12.35
C PRO A 495 -7.28 -28.28 13.47
N THR A 496 -7.85 -29.48 13.16
CA THR A 496 -8.61 -30.30 14.14
C THR A 496 -7.70 -30.98 15.12
#